data_7b39f207dee0191fa6c673abc4d044c6
#
_entry.id   7b39f207dee0191fa6c673abc4d044c6
#
_cell.length_a   1.000
_cell.length_b   1.000
_cell.length_c   1.000
_cell.angle_alpha   90.00
_cell.angle_beta   90.00
_cell.angle_gamma   90.00
#
_symmetry.space_group_name_H-M   'P 1'
#
loop_
_entity.id
_entity.type
_entity.pdbx_description
1 polymer ?
#
loop_
_entity_poly.entity_id
_entity_poly.type
_entity_poly.pdbx_seq_one_letter_code
_entity_poly.pdbx_strand_id
1 'polypeptide(L)'
;MAISAGPAQGIEHVLPLSGCRLTVLDLPDGSRVGRLTSADGQWLSETRCELESQVSGWFGRGGPCGTSWALAFGAGGSHEAVQVRFASLRSRRVVPVVSDHYGLWVAEVAGAFRAATILSPTTTNTFRLHYAS
;
A
#
# COMPACT_ATOMS: atom_id res chain seq x y z
N MET A 1 4.54 20.21 -25.62
CA MET A 1 4.62 20.06 -25.33
C MET A 1 4.29 19.58 -24.44
N ALA A 2 4.10 19.36 -24.33
CA ALA A 2 3.94 18.99 -23.76
C ALA A 2 3.71 18.51 -23.01
N ILE A 3 3.53 18.39 -22.92
CA ILE A 3 3.57 17.89 -22.29
C ILE A 3 3.55 17.47 -21.37
N SER A 4 3.34 17.63 -21.56
CA SER A 4 3.49 17.34 -20.70
C SER A 4 3.40 16.46 -19.81
N ALA A 5 3.12 16.09 -20.02
CA ALA A 5 3.61 14.92 -19.36
C ALA A 5 3.91 15.10 -17.90
N GLY A 6 4.05 16.24 -17.45
CA GLY A 6 4.42 16.50 -16.08
C GLY A 6 3.64 15.72 -15.04
N PRO A 7 2.34 15.50 -15.22
CA PRO A 7 1.56 14.79 -14.20
C PRO A 7 2.02 13.36 -13.96
N ALA A 8 2.60 12.75 -14.97
CA ALA A 8 3.01 11.36 -14.83
C ALA A 8 4.34 11.19 -14.09
N GLN A 9 4.92 12.28 -13.65
CA GLN A 9 6.22 12.24 -13.00
C GLN A 9 6.11 12.00 -11.51
N GLY A 10 5.37 11.04 -11.11
CA GLY A 10 5.26 10.74 -9.71
C GLY A 10 6.52 10.13 -9.15
N ILE A 11 6.59 10.10 -7.84
CA ILE A 11 7.64 9.41 -7.12
C ILE A 11 7.30 7.93 -7.11
N GLU A 12 8.28 7.10 -7.44
CA GLU A 12 8.09 5.67 -7.44
C GLU A 12 8.91 5.01 -6.34
N HIS A 13 8.26 4.14 -5.57
CA HIS A 13 8.91 3.35 -4.54
C HIS A 13 8.73 1.88 -4.84
N VAL A 14 9.82 1.12 -4.82
CA VAL A 14 9.76 -0.33 -4.96
C VAL A 14 9.75 -0.93 -3.57
N LEU A 15 8.73 -1.74 -3.29
CA LEU A 15 8.59 -2.37 -2.00
C LEU A 15 9.52 -3.58 -1.92
N PRO A 16 10.34 -3.68 -0.88
CA PRO A 16 11.45 -4.64 -0.88
C PRO A 16 11.03 -6.11 -0.75
N LEU A 17 9.86 -6.40 -0.19
CA LEU A 17 9.46 -7.79 0.01
C LEU A 17 8.68 -8.34 -1.17
N SER A 18 7.71 -7.59 -1.66
CA SER A 18 6.84 -8.02 -2.76
C SER A 18 7.39 -7.67 -4.14
N GLY A 19 8.23 -6.63 -4.21
CA GLY A 19 8.63 -6.06 -5.49
C GLY A 19 7.55 -5.18 -6.11
N CYS A 20 6.44 -4.99 -5.45
CA CYS A 20 5.39 -4.09 -5.93
C CYS A 20 5.90 -2.67 -5.98
N ARG A 21 5.29 -1.87 -6.83
CA ARG A 21 5.68 -0.47 -7.01
C ARG A 21 4.54 0.44 -6.59
N LEU A 22 4.88 1.39 -5.75
CA LEU A 22 3.96 2.43 -5.34
C LEU A 22 4.37 3.71 -6.03
N THR A 23 3.49 4.24 -6.86
CA THR A 23 3.75 5.46 -7.64
C THR A 23 2.79 6.54 -7.21
N VAL A 24 3.31 7.72 -6.91
CA VAL A 24 2.51 8.88 -6.56
C VAL A 24 2.39 9.75 -7.80
N LEU A 25 1.16 10.06 -8.21
CA LEU A 25 0.88 10.83 -9.42
C LEU A 25 0.09 12.08 -9.06
N ASP A 26 0.49 13.20 -9.64
CA ASP A 26 -0.30 14.43 -9.61
C ASP A 26 -1.23 14.45 -10.81
N LEU A 27 -2.51 14.64 -10.57
CA LEU A 27 -3.51 14.70 -11.63
C LEU A 27 -3.73 16.15 -12.06
N PRO A 28 -4.26 16.34 -13.30
CA PRO A 28 -4.47 17.69 -13.82
C PRO A 28 -5.41 18.56 -12.99
N ASP A 29 -6.30 17.95 -12.23
CA ASP A 29 -7.23 18.70 -11.38
C ASP A 29 -6.62 19.11 -10.04
N GLY A 30 -5.33 18.86 -9.84
CA GLY A 30 -4.66 19.19 -8.60
C GLY A 30 -4.72 18.10 -7.54
N SER A 31 -5.45 17.05 -7.77
CA SER A 31 -5.49 15.93 -6.83
C SER A 31 -4.25 15.06 -7.01
N ARG A 32 -4.03 14.22 -6.01
CA ARG A 32 -2.87 13.32 -5.98
C ARG A 32 -3.33 11.92 -5.66
N VAL A 33 -2.80 10.95 -6.38
CA VAL A 33 -3.16 9.55 -6.19
C VAL A 33 -1.92 8.70 -5.99
N GLY A 34 -2.09 7.64 -5.22
CA GLY A 34 -1.09 6.58 -5.11
C GLY A 34 -1.56 5.37 -5.89
N ARG A 35 -0.72 4.87 -6.76
CA ARG A 35 -1.03 3.70 -7.60
C ARG A 35 -0.09 2.57 -7.24
N LEU A 36 -0.69 1.42 -6.98
CA LEU A 36 0.07 0.21 -6.65
C LEU A 36 0.03 -0.74 -7.84
N THR A 37 1.21 -1.16 -8.29
CA THR A 37 1.35 -2.17 -9.34
C THR A 37 2.20 -3.31 -8.83
N SER A 38 1.99 -4.50 -9.41
CA SER A 38 2.77 -5.67 -9.05
C SER A 38 4.19 -5.56 -9.62
N ALA A 39 5.05 -6.51 -9.23
CA ALA A 39 6.44 -6.53 -9.70
C ALA A 39 6.54 -6.64 -11.22
N ASP A 40 5.57 -7.31 -11.86
CA ASP A 40 5.53 -7.44 -13.31
C ASP A 40 4.69 -6.38 -14.00
N GLY A 41 4.28 -5.34 -13.29
CA GLY A 41 3.63 -4.19 -13.87
C GLY A 41 2.12 -4.23 -13.92
N GLN A 42 1.51 -5.25 -13.33
CA GLN A 42 0.06 -5.35 -13.31
C GLN A 42 -0.54 -4.36 -12.30
N TRP A 43 -1.56 -3.64 -12.73
CA TRP A 43 -2.27 -2.69 -11.85
C TRP A 43 -3.00 -3.46 -10.75
N LEU A 44 -2.83 -3.03 -9.52
CA LEU A 44 -3.48 -3.64 -8.36
C LEU A 44 -4.53 -2.73 -7.77
N SER A 45 -4.18 -1.52 -7.38
CA SER A 45 -5.13 -0.61 -6.78
C SER A 45 -4.64 0.83 -6.89
N GLU A 46 -5.55 1.74 -6.59
CA GLU A 46 -5.27 3.17 -6.59
C GLU A 46 -6.03 3.82 -5.46
N THR A 47 -5.41 4.78 -4.78
CA THR A 47 -6.07 5.53 -3.72
C THR A 47 -5.78 7.00 -3.88
N ARG A 48 -6.75 7.83 -3.54
CA ARG A 48 -6.57 9.28 -3.53
C ARG A 48 -5.97 9.72 -2.21
N CYS A 49 -4.99 10.60 -2.27
CA CYS A 49 -4.29 11.04 -1.08
C CYS A 49 -5.18 11.84 -0.13
N GLU A 50 -6.21 12.49 -0.65
CA GLU A 50 -7.12 13.27 0.16
C GLU A 50 -8.28 12.49 0.78
N LEU A 51 -8.40 11.19 0.47
CA LEU A 51 -9.47 10.36 0.99
C LEU A 51 -8.95 9.45 2.09
N GLU A 52 -9.38 9.71 3.30
CA GLU A 52 -8.79 9.09 4.49
C GLU A 52 -9.13 7.63 4.70
N SER A 53 -10.19 7.13 4.12
CA SER A 53 -10.65 5.78 4.47
C SER A 53 -10.38 4.73 3.40
N GLN A 54 -9.66 5.09 2.36
CA GLN A 54 -9.37 4.14 1.29
C GLN A 54 -8.18 3.28 1.65
N VAL A 55 -8.44 2.01 1.84
CA VAL A 55 -7.42 1.02 2.20
C VAL A 55 -7.59 -0.19 1.31
N SER A 56 -6.48 -0.74 0.88
CA SER A 56 -6.47 -2.01 0.17
C SER A 56 -5.34 -2.88 0.69
N GLY A 57 -5.50 -4.17 0.52
CA GLY A 57 -4.48 -5.11 0.93
C GLY A 57 -4.35 -6.26 -0.05
N TRP A 58 -3.15 -6.75 -0.18
CA TRP A 58 -2.78 -7.75 -1.17
C TRP A 58 -1.84 -8.77 -0.57
N PHE A 59 -1.89 -9.98 -1.10
CA PHE A 59 -0.92 -11.01 -0.75
C PHE A 59 -0.49 -11.73 -2.02
N GLY A 60 0.70 -12.30 -1.98
CA GLY A 60 1.21 -13.01 -3.14
C GLY A 60 2.45 -13.83 -2.78
N ARG A 61 3.11 -14.34 -3.80
CA ARG A 61 4.29 -15.17 -3.65
C ARG A 61 5.40 -14.66 -4.56
N GLY A 62 6.61 -15.02 -4.19
CA GLY A 62 7.78 -14.66 -4.97
C GLY A 62 8.22 -13.24 -4.70
N GLY A 63 8.70 -12.57 -5.73
CA GLY A 63 9.29 -11.27 -5.55
C GLY A 63 10.64 -11.34 -4.86
N PRO A 64 11.19 -10.20 -4.48
CA PRO A 64 12.53 -10.16 -3.90
C PRO A 64 12.71 -10.96 -2.62
N CYS A 65 11.66 -11.13 -1.82
CA CYS A 65 11.78 -11.92 -0.59
C CYS A 65 11.80 -13.42 -0.82
N GLY A 66 11.42 -13.89 -2.02
CA GLY A 66 11.46 -15.29 -2.37
C GLY A 66 10.41 -16.18 -1.72
N THR A 67 9.52 -15.61 -0.94
CA THR A 67 8.48 -16.34 -0.23
C THR A 67 7.14 -15.63 -0.40
N SER A 68 6.14 -16.07 0.37
CA SER A 68 4.88 -15.34 0.45
C SER A 68 5.09 -13.97 1.12
N TRP A 69 4.27 -13.01 0.72
CA TRP A 69 4.29 -11.68 1.26
C TRP A 69 2.86 -11.14 1.38
N ALA A 70 2.70 -10.14 2.20
CA ALA A 70 1.45 -9.41 2.33
C ALA A 70 1.75 -7.93 2.45
N LEU A 71 0.84 -7.11 1.97
CA LEU A 71 0.96 -5.67 2.11
C LEU A 71 -0.41 -5.03 2.30
N ALA A 72 -0.40 -3.90 2.97
CA ALA A 72 -1.55 -3.03 3.11
C ALA A 72 -1.12 -1.63 2.70
N PHE A 73 -2.01 -0.91 2.08
CA PHE A 73 -1.71 0.36 1.48
C PHE A 73 -2.92 1.26 1.56
N GLY A 74 -2.71 2.52 1.87
CA GLY A 74 -3.81 3.45 1.97
C GLY A 74 -3.35 4.88 2.08
N ALA A 75 -4.33 5.76 2.22
CA ALA A 75 -4.11 7.17 2.48
C ALA A 75 -4.84 7.55 3.75
N GLY A 76 -4.28 8.49 4.47
CA GLY A 76 -4.93 8.99 5.65
C GLY A 76 -4.23 10.23 6.14
N GLY A 77 -5.01 11.19 6.56
CA GLY A 77 -4.48 12.42 7.10
C GLY A 77 -3.90 12.30 8.49
N SER A 78 -3.96 11.13 9.07
CA SER A 78 -3.47 10.95 10.43
C SER A 78 -1.95 11.05 10.46
N HIS A 79 -1.46 11.90 11.32
CA HIS A 79 -0.03 12.02 11.58
C HIS A 79 0.42 11.07 12.68
N GLU A 80 -0.49 10.28 13.18
CA GLU A 80 -0.19 9.36 14.25
C GLU A 80 0.43 8.09 13.70
N ALA A 81 1.26 7.47 14.49
CA ALA A 81 1.86 6.21 14.13
C ALA A 81 0.77 5.16 13.99
N VAL A 82 0.71 4.57 12.82
CA VAL A 82 -0.24 3.52 12.49
C VAL A 82 0.54 2.23 12.35
N GLN A 83 -0.05 1.16 12.84
CA GLN A 83 0.51 -0.18 12.69
C GLN A 83 -0.52 -1.04 11.95
N VAL A 84 -0.04 -2.07 11.28
CA VAL A 84 -0.91 -3.04 10.62
C VAL A 84 -0.60 -4.41 11.20
N ARG A 85 -1.64 -5.09 11.64
CA ARG A 85 -1.54 -6.48 12.08
C ARG A 85 -2.00 -7.38 10.95
N PHE A 86 -1.07 -8.12 10.39
CA PHE A 86 -1.39 -9.14 9.40
C PHE A 86 -1.72 -10.44 10.13
N ALA A 87 -2.72 -11.16 9.65
CA ALA A 87 -3.20 -12.36 10.32
C ALA A 87 -3.50 -13.48 9.33
N SER A 88 -3.26 -14.69 9.79
CA SER A 88 -3.72 -15.92 9.19
C SER A 88 -4.36 -16.76 10.28
N LEU A 89 -4.77 -17.98 9.94
CA LEU A 89 -5.36 -18.85 10.96
C LEU A 89 -4.43 -19.16 12.13
N ARG A 90 -3.13 -19.15 11.89
CA ARG A 90 -2.15 -19.61 12.87
C ARG A 90 -1.15 -18.55 13.33
N SER A 91 -1.09 -17.44 12.66
CA SER A 91 -0.05 -16.46 12.99
C SER A 91 -0.56 -15.05 12.83
N ARG A 92 0.07 -14.15 13.55
CA ARG A 92 -0.18 -12.72 13.48
C ARG A 92 1.14 -11.98 13.52
N ARG A 93 1.18 -10.88 12.82
CA ARG A 93 2.38 -10.06 12.78
C ARG A 93 2.00 -8.60 12.73
N VAL A 94 2.56 -7.81 13.61
CA VAL A 94 2.31 -6.37 13.65
C VAL A 94 3.54 -5.67 13.11
N VAL A 95 3.34 -4.79 12.13
CA VAL A 95 4.40 -4.01 11.54
C VAL A 95 4.00 -2.53 11.51
N PRO A 96 4.96 -1.62 11.68
CA PRO A 96 4.66 -0.20 11.53
C PRO A 96 4.43 0.14 10.06
N VAL A 97 3.65 1.18 9.81
CA VAL A 97 3.51 1.70 8.46
C VAL A 97 4.68 2.62 8.13
N VAL A 98 4.98 2.69 6.86
CA VAL A 98 5.87 3.70 6.32
C VAL A 98 5.01 4.71 5.59
N SER A 99 5.10 5.96 6.00
CA SER A 99 4.32 7.05 5.41
C SER A 99 5.21 7.92 4.57
N ASP A 100 4.65 8.49 3.53
CA ASP A 100 5.35 9.46 2.71
C ASP A 100 4.83 10.88 2.98
N HIS A 101 5.36 11.84 2.24
CA HIS A 101 5.00 13.25 2.41
C HIS A 101 3.59 13.56 1.91
N TYR A 102 2.96 12.64 1.22
CA TYR A 102 1.70 12.87 0.52
C TYR A 102 0.52 12.26 1.24
N GLY A 103 0.73 11.74 2.43
CA GLY A 103 -0.33 11.11 3.20
C GLY A 103 -0.60 9.65 2.82
N LEU A 104 0.22 9.08 1.96
CA LEU A 104 0.15 7.66 1.66
C LEU A 104 0.94 6.86 2.69
N TRP A 105 0.45 5.68 3.00
CA TRP A 105 1.16 4.76 3.88
C TRP A 105 1.12 3.35 3.32
N VAL A 106 2.12 2.58 3.65
CA VAL A 106 2.22 1.20 3.24
C VAL A 106 2.85 0.39 4.36
N ALA A 107 2.40 -0.84 4.51
CA ALA A 107 3.00 -1.81 5.40
C ALA A 107 3.17 -3.11 4.66
N GLU A 108 4.32 -3.76 4.82
CA GLU A 108 4.65 -4.95 4.07
C GLU A 108 5.27 -5.97 5.03
N VAL A 109 4.96 -7.25 4.83
CA VAL A 109 5.47 -8.30 5.69
C VAL A 109 5.71 -9.56 4.87
N ALA A 110 6.75 -10.30 5.21
CA ALA A 110 6.99 -11.62 4.64
C ALA A 110 6.14 -12.63 5.42
N GLY A 111 5.50 -13.53 4.71
CA GLY A 111 4.67 -14.57 5.28
C GLY A 111 3.35 -14.71 4.56
N ALA A 112 2.64 -15.77 4.89
CA ALA A 112 1.36 -16.11 4.27
C ALA A 112 0.22 -15.63 5.16
N PHE A 113 -0.31 -14.47 4.84
CA PHE A 113 -1.40 -13.85 5.59
C PHE A 113 -2.62 -13.66 4.69
N ARG A 114 -3.79 -13.56 5.29
CA ARG A 114 -5.06 -13.45 4.56
C ARG A 114 -5.87 -12.23 4.93
N ALA A 115 -5.56 -11.59 6.05
CA ALA A 115 -6.30 -10.44 6.53
C ALA A 115 -5.35 -9.44 7.15
N ALA A 116 -5.79 -8.21 7.24
CA ALA A 116 -5.04 -7.15 7.89
C ALA A 116 -5.97 -6.32 8.75
N THR A 117 -5.45 -5.85 9.87
CA THR A 117 -6.16 -4.93 10.75
C THR A 117 -5.31 -3.69 10.91
N ILE A 118 -5.90 -2.56 10.61
CA ILE A 118 -5.24 -1.28 10.83
C ILE A 118 -5.46 -0.86 12.27
N LEU A 119 -4.36 -0.62 12.96
CA LEU A 119 -4.37 -0.24 14.37
C LEU A 119 -4.00 1.23 14.46
N SER A 120 -4.96 2.04 14.87
CA SER A 120 -4.73 3.45 15.14
C SER A 120 -5.33 3.80 16.49
N PRO A 121 -4.92 4.93 17.09
CA PRO A 121 -5.44 5.31 18.41
C PRO A 121 -6.95 5.51 18.46
N THR A 122 -7.56 5.83 17.33
CA THR A 122 -8.98 6.16 17.30
C THR A 122 -9.85 5.07 16.69
N THR A 123 -9.29 4.21 15.84
CA THR A 123 -10.08 3.22 15.13
C THR A 123 -9.28 1.94 14.87
N THR A 124 -10.02 0.86 14.70
CA THR A 124 -9.48 -0.37 14.15
C THR A 124 -10.33 -0.76 12.95
N ASN A 125 -9.69 -1.24 11.91
CA ASN A 125 -10.37 -1.64 10.69
C ASN A 125 -9.74 -2.92 10.18
N THR A 126 -10.55 -3.96 10.03
CA THR A 126 -10.09 -5.27 9.55
C THR A 126 -10.64 -5.53 8.16
N PHE A 127 -9.79 -6.00 7.27
CA PHE A 127 -10.20 -6.32 5.91
C PHE A 127 -9.43 -7.50 5.37
N ARG A 128 -9.99 -8.12 4.34
CA ARG A 128 -9.36 -9.24 3.65
C ARG A 128 -8.32 -8.74 2.66
N LEU A 129 -7.25 -9.51 2.54
CA LEU A 129 -6.26 -9.28 1.50
C LEU A 129 -6.70 -9.98 0.21
N HIS A 130 -6.42 -9.33 -0.91
CA HIS A 130 -6.69 -9.88 -2.24
C HIS A 130 -5.43 -10.54 -2.78
N TYR A 131 -5.62 -11.56 -3.59
CA TYR A 131 -4.49 -12.24 -4.20
C TYR A 131 -3.95 -11.44 -5.39
N ALA A 132 -2.66 -11.17 -5.35
CA ALA A 132 -1.96 -10.53 -6.45
C ALA A 132 -1.34 -11.63 -7.32
N SER A 133 -2.02 -11.99 -8.37
CA SER A 133 -1.58 -13.07 -9.24
C SER A 133 -0.39 -12.68 -10.11
#